data_04c154e2f8f6987475483ed0dabc0a6e
#
_entry.id   04c154e2f8f6987475483ed0dabc0a6e
#
_cell.length_a   1.000
_cell.length_b   1.000
_cell.length_c   1.000
_cell.angle_alpha   90.00
_cell.angle_beta   90.00
_cell.angle_gamma   90.00
#
_symmetry.space_group_name_H-M   'P 1'
#
loop_
_entity.id
_entity.type
_entity.pdbx_description
1 polymer ?
#
loop_
_entity_poly.entity_id
_entity_poly.type
_entity_poly.pdbx_seq_one_letter_code
_entity_poly.pdbx_strand_id
1 'polypeptide(L)'
;MRNVFPDLQPYHESLVLLRFVLVDAVPANGESWFLGQVFAAAAREGLRGVVSFADPVVRRAADGRLVVPGHAGLIYQAKGAVALGRSDAATVLVLPDGTTLDRRALSKVRRGECGHEYVERRLAGFGVAARRPGESGGAFLARALPAAGVVALRHGGCYRYGFRLGVTRAQRAAVRIALPAGPYPKAIDDTSWRLATPLTADIARDVRAVSLL
;
A
#
# COMPACT_ATOMS: atom_id res chain seq x y z
N MET A 1 0.93 -4.92 12.91
CA MET A 1 2.07 -5.64 13.51
C MET A 1 1.63 -6.61 14.58
N ARG A 2 0.82 -6.23 15.59
CA ARG A 2 0.35 -7.14 16.66
C ARG A 2 -0.30 -8.44 16.16
N ASN A 3 -1.04 -8.38 15.06
CA ASN A 3 -1.64 -9.57 14.46
C ASN A 3 -0.63 -10.54 13.85
N VAL A 4 0.60 -10.10 13.59
CA VAL A 4 1.68 -10.92 13.04
C VAL A 4 2.64 -11.37 14.14
N PHE A 5 3.07 -10.45 14.98
CA PHE A 5 4.01 -10.67 16.08
C PHE A 5 3.34 -10.30 17.41
N PRO A 6 2.53 -11.19 17.99
CA PRO A 6 1.74 -10.87 19.18
C PRO A 6 2.57 -10.60 20.42
N ASP A 7 3.75 -11.20 20.50
CA ASP A 7 4.64 -11.13 21.66
C ASP A 7 5.67 -10.00 21.56
N LEU A 8 5.72 -9.27 20.43
CA LEU A 8 6.66 -8.18 20.21
C LEU A 8 6.00 -6.83 20.41
N GLN A 9 6.72 -5.91 21.04
CA GLN A 9 6.27 -4.54 21.23
C GLN A 9 6.29 -3.78 19.90
N PRO A 10 5.12 -3.28 19.42
CA PRO A 10 5.05 -2.49 18.19
C PRO A 10 5.91 -1.23 18.27
N TYR A 11 6.57 -0.88 17.17
CA TYR A 11 7.47 0.27 17.01
C TYR A 11 8.78 0.23 17.79
N HIS A 12 8.98 -0.77 18.68
CA HIS A 12 10.23 -1.03 19.40
C HIS A 12 10.88 -2.31 18.94
N GLU A 13 10.17 -3.44 19.04
CA GLU A 13 10.67 -4.75 18.65
C GLU A 13 10.16 -5.23 17.30
N SER A 14 9.08 -4.60 16.78
CA SER A 14 8.53 -4.92 15.46
C SER A 14 8.17 -3.68 14.67
N LEU A 15 8.50 -3.70 13.36
CA LEU A 15 8.28 -2.60 12.42
C LEU A 15 7.60 -3.08 11.13
N VAL A 16 7.13 -2.12 10.34
CA VAL A 16 6.68 -2.36 8.96
C VAL A 16 7.73 -1.78 8.02
N LEU A 17 8.22 -2.59 7.09
CA LEU A 17 8.98 -2.12 5.95
C LEU A 17 8.02 -1.52 4.93
N LEU A 18 7.86 -0.21 4.96
CA LEU A 18 6.88 0.53 4.16
C LEU A 18 7.35 0.78 2.73
N ARG A 19 8.63 1.08 2.57
CA ARG A 19 9.19 1.44 1.27
C ARG A 19 10.63 0.98 1.18
N PHE A 20 10.93 0.34 0.05
CA PHE A 20 12.27 -0.06 -0.31
C PHE A 20 12.45 0.22 -1.80
N VAL A 21 13.42 1.06 -2.13
CA VAL A 21 13.72 1.46 -3.50
C VAL A 21 15.24 1.61 -3.63
N LEU A 22 15.82 0.99 -4.62
CA LEU A 22 17.19 1.24 -5.06
C LEU A 22 17.17 1.96 -6.41
N VAL A 23 18.25 2.65 -6.72
CA VAL A 23 18.45 3.25 -8.04
C VAL A 23 18.88 2.18 -9.05
N ASP A 24 18.55 2.38 -10.32
CA ASP A 24 18.79 1.39 -11.38
C ASP A 24 20.28 1.05 -11.60
N ALA A 25 21.20 1.93 -11.17
CA ALA A 25 22.63 1.72 -11.23
C ALA A 25 23.16 0.67 -10.24
N VAL A 26 22.34 0.19 -9.30
CA VAL A 26 22.76 -0.82 -8.32
C VAL A 26 22.83 -2.18 -9.01
N PRO A 27 23.97 -2.92 -8.89
CA PRO A 27 24.13 -4.23 -9.50
C PRO A 27 23.08 -5.25 -9.06
N ALA A 28 22.88 -6.29 -9.85
CA ALA A 28 22.05 -7.43 -9.48
C ALA A 28 22.41 -7.95 -8.06
N ASN A 29 21.42 -8.36 -7.29
CA ASN A 29 21.52 -8.74 -5.88
C ASN A 29 21.79 -7.61 -4.86
N GLY A 30 22.00 -6.36 -5.30
CA GLY A 30 22.20 -5.23 -4.39
C GLY A 30 21.04 -5.04 -3.40
N GLU A 31 19.80 -5.24 -3.86
CA GLU A 31 18.60 -5.18 -3.01
C GLU A 31 18.63 -6.20 -1.87
N SER A 32 18.91 -7.46 -2.17
CA SER A 32 18.94 -8.51 -1.17
C SER A 32 20.13 -8.35 -0.21
N TRP A 33 21.28 -7.89 -0.71
CA TRP A 33 22.43 -7.55 0.12
C TRP A 33 22.08 -6.40 1.08
N PHE A 34 21.53 -5.30 0.58
CA PHE A 34 21.17 -4.14 1.38
C PHE A 34 20.16 -4.49 2.48
N LEU A 35 19.07 -5.21 2.14
CA LEU A 35 18.11 -5.68 3.14
C LEU A 35 18.78 -6.55 4.20
N GLY A 36 19.75 -7.37 3.81
CA GLY A 36 20.53 -8.19 4.75
C GLY A 36 21.30 -7.34 5.76
N GLN A 37 21.97 -6.29 5.28
CA GLN A 37 22.73 -5.37 6.15
C GLN A 37 21.81 -4.60 7.09
N VAL A 38 20.70 -4.04 6.57
CA VAL A 38 19.71 -3.31 7.36
C VAL A 38 19.11 -4.20 8.44
N PHE A 39 18.72 -5.43 8.12
CA PHE A 39 18.13 -6.35 9.09
C PHE A 39 19.14 -6.81 10.14
N ALA A 40 20.41 -7.00 9.75
CA ALA A 40 21.47 -7.33 10.72
C ALA A 40 21.74 -6.17 11.69
N ALA A 41 21.77 -4.94 11.18
CA ALA A 41 21.91 -3.76 12.02
C ALA A 41 20.71 -3.60 12.96
N ALA A 42 19.50 -3.66 12.44
CA ALA A 42 18.27 -3.55 13.20
C ALA A 42 18.15 -4.64 14.30
N ALA A 43 18.60 -5.87 14.00
CA ALA A 43 18.61 -6.95 15.00
C ALA A 43 19.57 -6.68 16.17
N ARG A 44 20.70 -6.01 15.92
CA ARG A 44 21.62 -5.56 17.00
C ARG A 44 20.99 -4.50 17.89
N GLU A 45 20.16 -3.63 17.30
CA GLU A 45 19.39 -2.60 18.02
C GLU A 45 18.12 -3.13 18.70
N GLY A 46 17.92 -4.44 18.73
CA GLY A 46 16.80 -5.06 19.45
C GLY A 46 15.57 -5.36 18.61
N LEU A 47 15.55 -5.02 17.32
CA LEU A 47 14.42 -5.36 16.45
C LEU A 47 14.35 -6.88 16.23
N ARG A 48 13.16 -7.46 16.38
CA ARG A 48 12.91 -8.90 16.30
C ARG A 48 11.96 -9.29 15.16
N GLY A 49 11.08 -8.38 14.73
CA GLY A 49 10.08 -8.67 13.70
C GLY A 49 9.93 -7.56 12.69
N VAL A 50 9.86 -7.90 11.41
CA VAL A 50 9.50 -6.96 10.34
C VAL A 50 8.38 -7.54 9.50
N VAL A 51 7.33 -6.75 9.28
CA VAL A 51 6.26 -7.03 8.32
C VAL A 51 6.53 -6.25 7.04
N SER A 52 6.37 -6.88 5.89
CA SER A 52 6.40 -6.20 4.60
C SER A 52 5.22 -6.59 3.74
N PHE A 53 4.90 -5.74 2.78
CA PHE A 53 3.81 -5.94 1.85
C PHE A 53 4.31 -5.81 0.41
N ALA A 54 3.84 -6.72 -0.45
CA ALA A 54 4.06 -6.67 -1.88
C ALA A 54 2.72 -6.43 -2.57
N ASP A 55 2.61 -5.35 -3.32
CA ASP A 55 1.41 -5.01 -4.08
C ASP A 55 1.42 -5.77 -5.42
N PRO A 56 0.57 -6.79 -5.61
CA PRO A 56 0.53 -7.55 -6.84
C PRO A 56 -0.21 -6.85 -7.98
N VAL A 57 -0.96 -5.77 -7.69
CA VAL A 57 -1.88 -5.17 -8.65
C VAL A 57 -1.12 -4.25 -9.60
N VAL A 58 -1.15 -4.61 -10.87
CA VAL A 58 -0.64 -3.75 -11.95
C VAL A 58 -1.54 -2.53 -12.09
N ARG A 59 -0.95 -1.34 -12.18
CA ARG A 59 -1.70 -0.11 -12.43
C ARG A 59 -1.17 0.61 -13.65
N ARG A 60 -2.11 1.10 -14.46
CA ARG A 60 -1.83 1.85 -15.67
C ARG A 60 -2.48 3.22 -15.58
N ALA A 61 -1.95 4.18 -16.29
CA ALA A 61 -2.61 5.45 -16.57
C ALA A 61 -3.73 5.25 -17.60
N ALA A 62 -4.60 6.24 -17.75
CA ALA A 62 -5.72 6.20 -18.69
C ALA A 62 -5.27 6.03 -20.16
N ASP A 63 -4.06 6.47 -20.49
CA ASP A 63 -3.41 6.28 -21.80
C ASP A 63 -2.81 4.86 -22.00
N GLY A 64 -2.95 3.97 -21.01
CA GLY A 64 -2.40 2.60 -21.03
C GLY A 64 -0.97 2.48 -20.55
N ARG A 65 -0.28 3.57 -20.28
CA ARG A 65 1.11 3.58 -19.79
C ARG A 65 1.19 2.89 -18.43
N LEU A 66 2.15 1.97 -18.29
CA LEU A 66 2.40 1.27 -17.04
C LEU A 66 2.94 2.24 -15.97
N VAL A 67 2.28 2.32 -14.83
CA VAL A 67 2.66 3.19 -13.70
C VAL A 67 3.19 2.36 -12.52
N VAL A 68 2.54 1.24 -12.22
CA VAL A 68 2.96 0.30 -11.20
C VAL A 68 2.94 -1.10 -11.80
N PRO A 69 4.09 -1.76 -11.89
CA PRO A 69 4.18 -3.09 -12.53
C PRO A 69 3.56 -4.21 -11.69
N GLY A 70 3.23 -3.93 -10.43
CA GLY A 70 2.90 -4.98 -9.47
C GLY A 70 4.12 -5.84 -9.11
N HIS A 71 4.12 -6.47 -7.97
CA HIS A 71 5.16 -7.44 -7.63
C HIS A 71 4.69 -8.47 -6.61
N ALA A 72 5.21 -9.68 -6.73
CA ALA A 72 4.93 -10.77 -5.79
C ALA A 72 5.89 -10.79 -4.59
N GLY A 73 6.79 -9.82 -4.45
CA GLY A 73 7.75 -9.75 -3.36
C GLY A 73 8.89 -10.74 -3.46
N LEU A 74 9.40 -11.02 -4.66
CA LEU A 74 10.49 -11.99 -4.88
C LEU A 74 11.71 -11.72 -4.00
N ILE A 75 12.04 -10.45 -3.80
CA ILE A 75 13.15 -10.07 -2.91
C ILE A 75 12.91 -10.50 -1.45
N TYR A 76 11.66 -10.43 -0.97
CA TYR A 76 11.30 -10.87 0.37
C TYR A 76 11.41 -12.40 0.49
N GLN A 77 10.98 -13.12 -0.55
CA GLN A 77 11.10 -14.57 -0.65
C GLN A 77 12.58 -14.99 -0.66
N ALA A 78 13.43 -14.34 -1.47
CA ALA A 78 14.87 -14.58 -1.53
C ALA A 78 15.58 -14.33 -0.18
N LYS A 79 15.04 -13.43 0.66
CA LYS A 79 15.54 -13.16 2.02
C LYS A 79 14.90 -14.06 3.09
N GLY A 80 14.16 -15.09 2.70
CA GLY A 80 13.59 -16.06 3.62
C GLY A 80 12.42 -15.53 4.47
N ALA A 81 11.69 -14.55 3.99
CA ALA A 81 10.46 -14.09 4.62
C ALA A 81 9.41 -15.21 4.67
N VAL A 82 8.63 -15.28 5.74
CA VAL A 82 7.47 -16.17 5.79
C VAL A 82 6.31 -15.52 5.05
N ALA A 83 5.73 -16.22 4.07
CA ALA A 83 4.52 -15.76 3.40
C ALA A 83 3.31 -15.95 4.32
N LEU A 84 2.54 -14.88 4.55
CA LEU A 84 1.46 -14.79 5.55
C LEU A 84 0.11 -14.45 4.90
N GLY A 85 -0.11 -14.92 3.68
CA GLY A 85 -1.33 -14.66 2.93
C GLY A 85 -1.41 -13.22 2.40
N ARG A 86 -2.63 -12.70 2.30
CA ARG A 86 -2.90 -11.32 1.83
C ARG A 86 -3.40 -10.44 2.97
N SER A 87 -3.24 -9.14 2.82
CA SER A 87 -3.99 -8.14 3.59
C SER A 87 -5.46 -8.13 3.15
N ASP A 88 -6.30 -7.42 3.90
CA ASP A 88 -7.70 -7.28 3.53
C ASP A 88 -7.84 -6.62 2.16
N ALA A 89 -8.85 -7.08 1.41
CA ALA A 89 -9.24 -6.46 0.16
C ALA A 89 -9.81 -5.07 0.42
N ALA A 90 -9.56 -4.14 -0.49
CA ALA A 90 -10.03 -2.77 -0.37
C ALA A 90 -10.34 -2.18 -1.74
N THR A 91 -11.21 -1.18 -1.78
CA THR A 91 -11.37 -0.36 -2.97
C THR A 91 -10.36 0.79 -2.93
N VAL A 92 -9.63 0.96 -4.00
CA VAL A 92 -8.62 2.00 -4.19
C VAL A 92 -9.11 2.98 -5.26
N LEU A 93 -9.01 4.27 -4.99
CA LEU A 93 -9.33 5.30 -5.95
C LEU A 93 -8.10 5.65 -6.77
N VAL A 94 -8.21 5.52 -8.08
CA VAL A 94 -7.11 5.72 -9.02
C VAL A 94 -7.40 6.90 -9.92
N LEU A 95 -6.44 7.81 -10.02
CA LEU A 95 -6.46 8.98 -10.90
C LEU A 95 -6.11 8.59 -12.35
N PRO A 96 -6.41 9.41 -13.35
CA PRO A 96 -6.07 9.13 -14.75
C PRO A 96 -4.58 8.91 -15.01
N ASP A 97 -3.71 9.46 -14.18
CA ASP A 97 -2.25 9.24 -14.24
C ASP A 97 -1.81 7.87 -13.67
N GLY A 98 -2.74 7.05 -13.18
CA GLY A 98 -2.49 5.74 -12.56
C GLY A 98 -2.06 5.79 -11.10
N THR A 99 -1.93 6.97 -10.51
CA THR A 99 -1.63 7.13 -9.09
C THR A 99 -2.89 7.02 -8.23
N THR A 100 -2.72 6.74 -6.95
CA THR A 100 -3.85 6.52 -6.04
C THR A 100 -4.10 7.70 -5.12
N LEU A 101 -5.35 7.85 -4.71
CA LEU A 101 -5.76 8.75 -3.63
C LEU A 101 -5.87 7.99 -2.32
N ASP A 102 -5.09 8.42 -1.34
CA ASP A 102 -5.08 7.84 -0.01
C ASP A 102 -6.37 8.16 0.76
N ARG A 103 -6.95 7.16 1.43
CA ARG A 103 -8.19 7.30 2.21
C ARG A 103 -8.09 8.35 3.31
N ARG A 104 -6.93 8.42 3.99
CA ARG A 104 -6.69 9.40 5.03
C ARG A 104 -6.66 10.82 4.46
N ALA A 105 -6.03 11.00 3.30
CA ALA A 105 -6.01 12.28 2.61
C ALA A 105 -7.44 12.74 2.22
N LEU A 106 -8.27 11.83 1.72
CA LEU A 106 -9.69 12.11 1.44
C LEU A 106 -10.49 12.43 2.72
N SER A 107 -10.20 11.73 3.82
CA SER A 107 -10.81 12.01 5.13
C SER A 107 -10.47 13.41 5.62
N LYS A 108 -9.22 13.86 5.43
CA LYS A 108 -8.81 15.25 5.76
C LYS A 108 -9.64 16.29 5.00
N VAL A 109 -9.87 16.07 3.70
CA VAL A 109 -10.74 16.98 2.90
C VAL A 109 -12.14 17.04 3.50
N ARG A 110 -12.75 15.89 3.85
CA ARG A 110 -14.10 15.86 4.45
C ARG A 110 -14.20 16.60 5.74
N ARG A 111 -13.17 16.51 6.58
CA ARG A 111 -13.15 17.09 7.92
C ARG A 111 -12.54 18.49 7.96
N GLY A 112 -11.98 18.98 6.88
CA GLY A 112 -11.24 20.24 6.85
C GLY A 112 -9.97 20.21 7.72
N GLU A 113 -9.35 19.03 7.87
CA GLU A 113 -8.11 18.89 8.65
C GLU A 113 -6.90 19.43 7.87
N CYS A 114 -5.86 19.86 8.59
CA CYS A 114 -4.61 20.35 8.01
C CYS A 114 -4.05 19.38 6.97
N GLY A 115 -3.63 19.91 5.81
CA GLY A 115 -3.10 19.16 4.68
C GLY A 115 -4.15 18.63 3.71
N HIS A 116 -5.43 19.07 3.85
CA HIS A 116 -6.48 18.72 2.88
C HIS A 116 -6.19 19.30 1.49
N GLU A 117 -5.50 20.42 1.42
CA GLU A 117 -5.16 21.15 0.19
C GLU A 117 -4.32 20.32 -0.78
N TYR A 118 -3.61 19.31 -0.27
CA TYR A 118 -2.85 18.39 -1.12
C TYR A 118 -3.77 17.66 -2.13
N VAL A 119 -4.91 17.15 -1.68
CA VAL A 119 -5.88 16.47 -2.55
C VAL A 119 -6.53 17.47 -3.51
N GLU A 120 -6.89 18.64 -3.02
CA GLU A 120 -7.51 19.70 -3.84
C GLU A 120 -6.58 20.13 -4.97
N ARG A 121 -5.29 20.36 -4.68
CA ARG A 121 -4.28 20.67 -5.72
C ARG A 121 -4.10 19.52 -6.71
N ARG A 122 -4.10 18.27 -6.23
CA ARG A 122 -4.00 17.12 -7.14
C ARG A 122 -5.18 17.05 -8.10
N LEU A 123 -6.41 17.24 -7.61
CA LEU A 123 -7.60 17.21 -8.43
C LEU A 123 -7.65 18.41 -9.40
N ALA A 124 -7.18 19.59 -8.98
CA ALA A 124 -7.03 20.75 -9.86
C ALA A 124 -6.11 20.47 -11.06
N GLY A 125 -5.05 19.67 -10.87
CA GLY A 125 -4.17 19.21 -11.96
C GLY A 125 -4.88 18.36 -13.03
N PHE A 126 -6.08 17.85 -12.75
CA PHE A 126 -6.96 17.16 -13.69
C PHE A 126 -8.14 18.02 -14.15
N GLY A 127 -8.02 19.35 -14.07
CA GLY A 127 -9.04 20.29 -14.56
C GLY A 127 -10.23 20.51 -13.64
N VAL A 128 -10.18 20.02 -12.42
CA VAL A 128 -11.28 20.20 -11.45
C VAL A 128 -11.26 21.61 -10.89
N ALA A 129 -12.41 22.30 -10.94
CA ALA A 129 -12.58 23.61 -10.35
C ALA A 129 -12.38 23.56 -8.82
N ALA A 130 -11.75 24.60 -8.28
CA ALA A 130 -11.50 24.77 -6.86
C ALA A 130 -12.78 24.59 -6.01
N ARG A 131 -12.59 24.31 -4.74
CA ARG A 131 -13.67 24.23 -3.76
C ARG A 131 -14.36 25.59 -3.65
N ARG A 132 -15.67 25.61 -3.70
CA ARG A 132 -16.48 26.83 -3.63
C ARG A 132 -16.52 27.36 -2.18
N PRO A 133 -16.66 28.68 -1.98
CA PRO A 133 -16.94 29.21 -0.65
C PRO A 133 -18.17 28.54 -0.03
N GLY A 134 -18.06 28.07 1.22
CA GLY A 134 -19.14 27.36 1.92
C GLY A 134 -19.40 25.92 1.49
N GLU A 135 -18.72 25.41 0.45
CA GLU A 135 -18.86 24.02 0.03
C GLU A 135 -18.23 23.08 1.07
N SER A 136 -18.99 22.08 1.55
CA SER A 136 -18.44 21.08 2.44
C SER A 136 -17.39 20.21 1.71
N GLY A 137 -16.39 19.67 2.44
CA GLY A 137 -15.40 18.77 1.85
C GLY A 137 -16.01 17.52 1.22
N GLY A 138 -17.12 17.04 1.77
CA GLY A 138 -17.87 15.91 1.18
C GLY A 138 -18.52 16.27 -0.14
N ALA A 139 -19.19 17.44 -0.23
CA ALA A 139 -19.79 17.91 -1.48
C ALA A 139 -18.73 18.17 -2.55
N PHE A 140 -17.60 18.78 -2.18
CA PHE A 140 -16.47 18.96 -3.07
C PHE A 140 -16.00 17.62 -3.66
N LEU A 141 -15.70 16.63 -2.82
CA LEU A 141 -15.23 15.33 -3.30
C LEU A 141 -16.27 14.60 -4.16
N ALA A 142 -17.57 14.72 -3.86
CA ALA A 142 -18.63 14.09 -4.63
C ALA A 142 -18.68 14.58 -6.10
N ARG A 143 -18.40 15.86 -6.35
CA ARG A 143 -18.30 16.40 -7.71
C ARG A 143 -16.90 16.29 -8.31
N ALA A 144 -15.87 16.45 -7.48
CA ALA A 144 -14.50 16.58 -7.94
C ALA A 144 -13.89 15.24 -8.41
N LEU A 145 -14.16 14.14 -7.68
CA LEU A 145 -13.62 12.83 -8.03
C LEU A 145 -14.12 12.32 -9.40
N PRO A 146 -15.44 12.33 -9.70
CA PRO A 146 -15.92 11.98 -11.03
C PRO A 146 -15.41 12.92 -12.11
N ALA A 147 -15.40 14.24 -11.85
CA ALA A 147 -14.93 15.25 -12.81
C ALA A 147 -13.44 15.08 -13.14
N ALA A 148 -12.63 14.60 -12.21
CA ALA A 148 -11.23 14.27 -12.44
C ALA A 148 -11.02 12.94 -13.18
N GLY A 149 -12.07 12.21 -13.53
CA GLY A 149 -11.96 10.88 -14.16
C GLY A 149 -11.43 9.80 -13.23
N VAL A 150 -11.64 9.94 -11.92
CA VAL A 150 -11.21 8.93 -10.92
C VAL A 150 -12.02 7.66 -11.13
N VAL A 151 -11.33 6.51 -11.05
CA VAL A 151 -11.97 5.19 -11.09
C VAL A 151 -11.80 4.47 -9.76
N ALA A 152 -12.76 3.61 -9.43
CA ALA A 152 -12.70 2.70 -8.30
C ALA A 152 -12.12 1.36 -8.75
N LEU A 153 -11.00 0.95 -8.14
CA LEU A 153 -10.33 -0.30 -8.41
C LEU A 153 -10.50 -1.23 -7.21
N ARG A 154 -11.06 -2.42 -7.42
CA ARG A 154 -11.10 -3.47 -6.40
C ARG A 154 -9.74 -4.10 -6.24
N HIS A 155 -9.09 -3.84 -5.11
CA HIS A 155 -7.79 -4.37 -4.78
C HIS A 155 -7.93 -5.58 -3.86
N GLY A 156 -7.45 -6.74 -4.29
CA GLY A 156 -7.57 -8.01 -3.55
C GLY A 156 -6.64 -8.14 -2.33
N GLY A 157 -5.98 -7.07 -1.93
CA GLY A 157 -4.98 -7.04 -0.85
C GLY A 157 -3.55 -7.28 -1.33
N CYS A 158 -2.58 -6.75 -0.57
CA CYS A 158 -1.16 -6.99 -0.79
C CYS A 158 -0.72 -8.34 -0.23
N TYR A 159 0.24 -9.01 -0.82
CA TYR A 159 0.90 -10.15 -0.22
C TYR A 159 1.64 -9.71 1.04
N ARG A 160 1.43 -10.42 2.14
CA ARG A 160 2.03 -10.12 3.43
C ARG A 160 3.21 -11.05 3.69
N TYR A 161 4.31 -10.48 4.17
CA TYR A 161 5.53 -11.19 4.51
C TYR A 161 5.97 -10.85 5.94
N GLY A 162 6.44 -11.84 6.68
CA GLY A 162 7.00 -11.67 8.00
C GLY A 162 8.45 -12.12 8.05
N PHE A 163 9.33 -11.27 8.59
CA PHE A 163 10.72 -11.59 8.85
C PHE A 163 10.95 -11.76 10.35
N ARG A 164 11.58 -12.86 10.72
CA ARG A 164 12.11 -13.08 12.07
C ARG A 164 13.54 -12.55 12.12
N LEU A 165 13.79 -11.55 12.96
CA LEU A 165 15.12 -10.97 13.12
C LEU A 165 15.76 -11.44 14.41
N GLY A 166 17.08 -11.45 14.41
CA GLY A 166 17.90 -11.80 15.57
C GLY A 166 19.35 -12.00 15.17
N VAL A 167 20.24 -11.66 16.06
CA VAL A 167 21.69 -11.84 15.87
C VAL A 167 22.04 -13.32 15.74
N THR A 168 21.38 -14.17 16.53
CA THR A 168 21.58 -15.63 16.52
C THR A 168 20.40 -16.36 15.88
N ARG A 169 20.65 -17.62 15.48
CA ARG A 169 19.59 -18.51 14.99
C ARG A 169 18.52 -18.76 16.07
N ALA A 170 18.94 -18.93 17.31
CA ALA A 170 18.02 -19.13 18.44
C ALA A 170 17.10 -17.93 18.66
N GLN A 171 17.63 -16.71 18.59
CA GLN A 171 16.81 -15.50 18.69
C GLN A 171 15.77 -15.40 17.57
N ARG A 172 16.14 -15.72 16.33
CA ARG A 172 15.17 -15.76 15.22
C ARG A 172 14.11 -16.83 15.41
N ALA A 173 14.50 -18.02 15.86
CA ALA A 173 13.58 -19.13 16.10
C ALA A 173 12.57 -18.83 17.23
N ALA A 174 12.96 -18.06 18.22
CA ALA A 174 12.11 -17.64 19.34
C ALA A 174 11.00 -16.64 18.94
N VAL A 175 11.09 -15.99 17.78
CA VAL A 175 10.06 -15.04 17.33
C VAL A 175 8.83 -15.80 16.85
N ARG A 176 7.74 -15.67 17.56
CA ARG A 176 6.44 -16.24 17.17
C ARG A 176 5.75 -15.40 16.09
N ILE A 177 5.28 -16.06 15.05
CA ILE A 177 4.37 -15.48 14.04
C ILE A 177 3.01 -16.14 14.26
N ALA A 178 1.97 -15.32 14.49
CA ALA A 178 0.61 -15.80 14.79
C ALA A 178 -0.16 -16.23 13.54
N LEU A 179 0.16 -15.65 12.39
CA LEU A 179 -0.51 -15.99 11.14
C LEU A 179 0.07 -17.27 10.54
N PRO A 180 -0.77 -18.11 9.91
CA PRO A 180 -0.31 -19.33 9.27
C PRO A 180 0.65 -19.00 8.11
N ALA A 181 1.71 -19.78 8.01
CA ALA A 181 2.60 -19.75 6.86
C ALA A 181 1.91 -20.38 5.64
N GLY A 182 2.07 -19.78 4.50
CA GLY A 182 1.56 -20.28 3.23
C GLY A 182 2.65 -20.42 2.17
N PRO A 183 2.31 -20.93 0.99
CA PRO A 183 3.22 -20.98 -0.14
C PRO A 183 3.57 -19.56 -0.61
N TYR A 184 4.76 -19.40 -1.18
CA TYR A 184 5.14 -18.14 -1.80
C TYR A 184 4.27 -17.83 -3.01
N PRO A 185 3.67 -16.63 -3.06
CA PRO A 185 2.94 -16.20 -4.25
C PRO A 185 3.90 -16.00 -5.42
N LYS A 186 3.46 -16.42 -6.60
CA LYS A 186 4.25 -16.31 -7.85
C LYS A 186 3.61 -15.38 -8.87
N ALA A 187 2.31 -15.12 -8.74
CA ALA A 187 1.56 -14.32 -9.70
C ALA A 187 1.42 -12.87 -9.27
N ILE A 188 1.45 -11.97 -10.24
CA ILE A 188 0.96 -10.61 -10.13
C ILE A 188 -0.48 -10.55 -10.67
N ASP A 189 -1.25 -9.55 -10.28
CA ASP A 189 -2.62 -9.35 -10.72
C ASP A 189 -2.66 -8.24 -11.78
N ASP A 190 -2.72 -8.65 -13.04
CA ASP A 190 -2.90 -7.73 -14.20
C ASP A 190 -4.37 -7.63 -14.65
N THR A 191 -5.29 -8.29 -13.96
CA THR A 191 -6.71 -8.36 -14.33
C THR A 191 -7.58 -7.36 -13.59
N SER A 192 -7.30 -7.10 -12.32
CA SER A 192 -8.08 -6.18 -11.49
C SER A 192 -8.21 -4.79 -12.10
N TRP A 193 -7.19 -4.30 -12.81
CA TRP A 193 -7.22 -3.03 -13.52
C TRP A 193 -8.35 -2.92 -14.54
N ARG A 194 -8.65 -4.01 -15.25
CA ARG A 194 -9.70 -4.06 -16.29
C ARG A 194 -11.11 -3.99 -15.71
N LEU A 195 -11.25 -4.23 -14.41
CA LEU A 195 -12.51 -4.17 -13.66
C LEU A 195 -12.69 -2.85 -12.92
N ALA A 196 -11.82 -1.86 -13.17
CA ALA A 196 -11.96 -0.55 -12.58
C ALA A 196 -13.24 0.14 -13.08
N THR A 197 -14.03 0.65 -12.13
CA THR A 197 -15.33 1.26 -12.41
C THR A 197 -15.24 2.78 -12.29
N PRO A 198 -15.72 3.55 -13.28
CA PRO A 198 -15.83 4.99 -13.16
C PRO A 198 -16.64 5.40 -11.91
N LEU A 199 -16.17 6.41 -11.19
CA LEU A 199 -16.92 6.96 -10.07
C LEU A 199 -18.09 7.80 -10.57
N THR A 200 -19.28 7.52 -10.03
CA THR A 200 -20.44 8.42 -10.15
C THR A 200 -20.52 9.33 -8.92
N ALA A 201 -21.26 10.42 -9.00
CA ALA A 201 -21.44 11.33 -7.88
C ALA A 201 -22.06 10.65 -6.65
N ASP A 202 -22.93 9.65 -6.86
CA ASP A 202 -23.58 8.90 -5.79
C ASP A 202 -22.59 7.97 -5.08
N ILE A 203 -21.76 7.24 -5.83
CA ILE A 203 -20.69 6.40 -5.27
C ILE A 203 -19.66 7.27 -4.53
N ALA A 204 -19.35 8.46 -5.04
CA ALA A 204 -18.40 9.38 -4.42
C ALA A 204 -18.91 9.98 -3.10
N ARG A 205 -20.24 10.10 -2.89
CA ARG A 205 -20.85 10.54 -1.63
C ARG A 205 -20.71 9.47 -0.54
N ASP A 206 -20.93 8.22 -0.89
CA ASP A 206 -20.85 7.11 0.05
C ASP A 206 -19.51 6.38 -0.05
N VAL A 207 -18.45 7.02 0.48
CA VAL A 207 -17.12 6.40 0.54
C VAL A 207 -17.05 5.23 1.54
N ARG A 208 -18.06 5.02 2.38
CA ARG A 208 -18.22 3.75 3.11
C ARG A 208 -18.66 2.64 2.15
N ALA A 209 -19.53 2.92 1.17
CA ALA A 209 -19.93 1.97 0.14
C ALA A 209 -18.77 1.55 -0.78
N VAL A 210 -17.84 2.45 -1.07
CA VAL A 210 -16.59 2.13 -1.81
C VAL A 210 -15.72 1.11 -1.06
N SER A 211 -16.00 0.84 0.23
CA SER A 211 -15.35 -0.25 1.00
C SER A 211 -16.02 -1.62 0.80
N LEU A 212 -17.20 -1.67 0.21
CA LEU A 212 -18.02 -2.89 0.09
C LEU A 212 -18.13 -3.42 -1.36
N LEU A 213 -17.67 -2.63 -2.35
CA LEU A 213 -17.53 -3.06 -3.74
C LEU A 213 -16.13 -3.61 -3.99
#